data_047f41e269363700b6e9fce71d9a2e77
#
_entry.id   047f41e269363700b6e9fce71d9a2e77
#
_cell.length_a   1.000
_cell.length_b   1.000
_cell.length_c   1.000
_cell.angle_alpha   90.00
_cell.angle_beta   90.00
_cell.angle_gamma   90.00
#
_symmetry.space_group_name_H-M   'P 1'
#
loop_
_entity.id
_entity.type
_entity.pdbx_description
1 polymer ?
#
loop_
_entity_poly.entity_id
_entity_poly.type
_entity_poly.pdbx_seq_one_letter_code
_entity_poly.pdbx_strand_id
1 'polypeptide(L)'
;MTSTYKNNDIEFIYPESWQLSETVEENTFPGEVSLETPEGGFWTLAIFPADVDAAELLENAKRGLSDQYEDVEFQTSAGRVDDLFESIGVEAFFYCLDFLVTAKLNVISTPRHVLVICCQAENREFDEKRDVFAAITASLLKNIA
;
A
#
# COMPACT_ATOMS: atom_id res chain seq x y z
N MET A 1 8.33 -17.79 -8.42
CA MET A 1 7.03 -18.05 -9.03
C MET A 1 6.01 -17.05 -8.54
N THR A 2 5.07 -16.66 -9.39
CA THR A 2 4.09 -15.65 -9.08
C THR A 2 2.66 -16.19 -9.15
N SER A 3 1.76 -15.55 -8.43
CA SER A 3 0.32 -15.74 -8.53
C SER A 3 -0.33 -14.45 -8.99
N THR A 4 -1.57 -14.52 -9.41
CA THR A 4 -2.34 -13.36 -9.86
C THR A 4 -3.58 -13.21 -9.01
N TYR A 5 -3.79 -12.00 -8.48
CA TYR A 5 -5.06 -11.62 -7.86
C TYR A 5 -5.91 -10.89 -8.90
N LYS A 6 -7.17 -11.25 -8.98
CA LYS A 6 -8.12 -10.59 -9.88
C LYS A 6 -9.51 -10.53 -9.25
N ASN A 7 -10.04 -9.32 -9.17
CA ASN A 7 -11.41 -9.08 -8.70
C ASN A 7 -11.93 -7.81 -9.39
N ASN A 8 -12.91 -7.98 -10.27
CA ASN A 8 -13.44 -6.90 -11.09
C ASN A 8 -12.34 -6.23 -11.92
N ASP A 9 -12.13 -4.93 -11.75
CA ASP A 9 -11.10 -4.18 -12.47
C ASP A 9 -9.76 -4.09 -11.72
N ILE A 10 -9.64 -4.79 -10.60
CA ILE A 10 -8.41 -4.83 -9.82
C ILE A 10 -7.67 -6.14 -10.13
N GLU A 11 -6.46 -6.01 -10.67
CA GLU A 11 -5.63 -7.17 -11.02
C GLU A 11 -4.17 -6.83 -10.80
N PHE A 12 -3.45 -7.72 -10.13
CA PHE A 12 -2.01 -7.59 -9.94
C PHE A 12 -1.35 -8.95 -9.74
N ILE A 13 -0.03 -8.99 -9.98
CA ILE A 13 0.78 -10.19 -9.71
C ILE A 13 1.53 -10.01 -8.39
N TYR A 14 1.72 -11.12 -7.68
CA TYR A 14 2.46 -11.15 -6.41
C TYR A 14 3.22 -12.46 -6.25
N PRO A 15 4.25 -12.50 -5.38
CA PRO A 15 4.98 -13.76 -5.13
C PRO A 15 4.07 -14.82 -4.52
N GLU A 16 4.12 -16.02 -5.09
CA GLU A 16 3.28 -17.16 -4.65
C GLU A 16 3.47 -17.51 -3.18
N SER A 17 4.67 -17.26 -2.62
CA SER A 17 4.97 -17.56 -1.23
C SER A 17 4.38 -16.57 -0.23
N TRP A 18 3.85 -15.43 -0.70
CA TRP A 18 3.21 -14.44 0.16
C TRP A 18 1.75 -14.82 0.39
N GLN A 19 1.26 -14.54 1.60
CA GLN A 19 -0.10 -14.90 1.98
C GLN A 19 -1.08 -13.78 1.65
N LEU A 20 -2.09 -14.11 0.86
CA LEU A 20 -3.13 -13.16 0.46
C LEU A 20 -4.31 -13.26 1.42
N SER A 21 -4.82 -12.11 1.83
CA SER A 21 -6.11 -12.02 2.52
C SER A 21 -6.89 -10.82 2.01
N GLU A 22 -8.20 -10.91 2.01
CA GLU A 22 -9.05 -9.82 1.55
C GLU A 22 -10.27 -9.65 2.44
N THR A 23 -10.70 -8.40 2.61
CA THR A 23 -11.91 -8.01 3.33
C THR A 23 -12.80 -7.23 2.40
N VAL A 24 -13.20 -7.86 1.28
CA VAL A 24 -14.09 -7.24 0.30
C VAL A 24 -15.46 -7.88 0.43
N GLU A 25 -16.41 -7.14 1.04
CA GLU A 25 -17.81 -7.51 1.04
C GLU A 25 -18.49 -6.81 -0.13
N GLU A 26 -19.53 -7.45 -0.69
CA GLU A 26 -20.29 -6.85 -1.77
C GLU A 26 -20.79 -5.46 -1.40
N ASN A 27 -20.53 -4.47 -2.27
CA ASN A 27 -20.95 -3.07 -2.12
C ASN A 27 -20.36 -2.35 -0.91
N THR A 28 -19.25 -2.83 -0.36
CA THR A 28 -18.59 -2.19 0.78
C THR A 28 -17.35 -1.43 0.34
N PHE A 29 -17.24 -0.17 0.73
CA PHE A 29 -16.03 0.63 0.63
C PHE A 29 -15.58 1.02 2.04
N PRO A 30 -14.26 0.99 2.32
CA PRO A 30 -13.22 0.52 1.40
C PRO A 30 -13.16 -1.00 1.31
N GLY A 31 -12.93 -1.51 0.11
CA GLY A 31 -12.45 -2.88 -0.06
C GLY A 31 -10.96 -2.91 0.28
N GLU A 32 -10.48 -4.00 0.86
CA GLU A 32 -9.08 -4.11 1.25
C GLU A 32 -8.51 -5.47 0.87
N VAL A 33 -7.30 -5.45 0.29
CA VAL A 33 -6.53 -6.65 -0.05
C VAL A 33 -5.17 -6.53 0.61
N SER A 34 -4.72 -7.59 1.26
CA SER A 34 -3.45 -7.60 1.99
C SER A 34 -2.59 -8.78 1.57
N LEU A 35 -1.30 -8.53 1.40
CA LEU A 35 -0.28 -9.55 1.16
C LEU A 35 0.70 -9.51 2.33
N GLU A 36 0.96 -10.66 2.94
CA GLU A 36 1.93 -10.79 4.03
C GLU A 36 3.13 -11.59 3.55
N THR A 37 4.34 -11.07 3.82
CA THR A 37 5.58 -11.77 3.50
C THR A 37 5.85 -12.87 4.54
N PRO A 38 6.70 -13.87 4.22
CA PRO A 38 7.08 -14.88 5.22
C PRO A 38 7.74 -14.31 6.48
N GLU A 39 8.35 -13.12 6.39
CA GLU A 39 9.05 -12.50 7.52
C GLU A 39 8.18 -11.50 8.29
N GLY A 40 6.91 -11.32 7.90
CA GLY A 40 5.97 -10.47 8.63
C GLY A 40 5.76 -9.07 8.06
N GLY A 41 6.43 -8.72 6.97
CA GLY A 41 6.12 -7.49 6.25
C GLY A 41 4.82 -7.62 5.47
N PHE A 42 4.28 -6.50 4.98
CA PHE A 42 3.03 -6.57 4.23
C PHE A 42 2.90 -5.46 3.20
N TRP A 43 2.08 -5.74 2.19
CA TRP A 43 1.61 -4.79 1.19
C TRP A 43 0.08 -4.81 1.26
N THR A 44 -0.55 -3.66 1.46
CA THR A 44 -2.01 -3.56 1.51
C THR A 44 -2.53 -2.57 0.50
N LEU A 45 -3.70 -2.87 -0.02
CA LEU A 45 -4.43 -2.01 -0.95
C LEU A 45 -5.82 -1.77 -0.37
N ALA A 46 -6.16 -0.50 -0.17
CA ALA A 46 -7.53 -0.09 0.16
C ALA A 46 -8.10 0.69 -1.02
N ILE A 47 -9.33 0.39 -1.37
CA ILE A 47 -9.98 0.91 -2.58
C ILE A 47 -11.14 1.82 -2.18
N PHE A 48 -11.08 3.07 -2.62
CA PHE A 48 -12.10 4.08 -2.33
C PHE A 48 -12.73 4.60 -3.62
N PRO A 49 -13.94 5.18 -3.55
CA PRO A 49 -14.54 5.85 -4.71
C PRO A 49 -13.67 7.00 -5.23
N ALA A 50 -13.77 7.29 -6.52
CA ALA A 50 -12.93 8.30 -7.17
C ALA A 50 -13.17 9.73 -6.65
N ASP A 51 -14.29 10.00 -6.01
CA ASP A 51 -14.63 11.33 -5.48
C ASP A 51 -14.08 11.61 -4.08
N VAL A 52 -13.40 10.65 -3.47
CA VAL A 52 -12.80 10.84 -2.14
C VAL A 52 -11.52 11.67 -2.27
N ASP A 53 -11.31 12.57 -1.30
CA ASP A 53 -10.14 13.45 -1.28
C ASP A 53 -8.87 12.67 -0.91
N ALA A 54 -7.92 12.60 -1.85
CA ALA A 54 -6.67 11.87 -1.67
C ALA A 54 -5.84 12.41 -0.50
N ALA A 55 -5.76 13.74 -0.35
CA ALA A 55 -5.00 14.36 0.73
C ALA A 55 -5.59 14.00 2.11
N GLU A 56 -6.91 13.95 2.22
CA GLU A 56 -7.58 13.54 3.46
C GLU A 56 -7.31 12.07 3.79
N LEU A 57 -7.32 11.20 2.78
CA LEU A 57 -6.99 9.79 2.97
C LEU A 57 -5.56 9.62 3.48
N LEU A 58 -4.61 10.37 2.94
CA LEU A 58 -3.22 10.32 3.38
C LEU A 58 -3.08 10.78 4.82
N GLU A 59 -3.74 11.88 5.19
CA GLU A 59 -3.72 12.37 6.58
C GLU A 59 -4.35 11.37 7.54
N ASN A 60 -5.43 10.71 7.15
CA ASN A 60 -6.05 9.67 7.98
C ASN A 60 -5.13 8.47 8.18
N ALA A 61 -4.41 8.06 7.14
CA ALA A 61 -3.45 6.95 7.22
C ALA A 61 -2.26 7.31 8.12
N LYS A 62 -1.75 8.53 8.01
CA LYS A 62 -0.68 9.03 8.88
C LYS A 62 -1.12 9.04 10.34
N ARG A 63 -2.35 9.52 10.59
CA ARG A 63 -2.92 9.57 11.93
C ARG A 63 -3.06 8.18 12.54
N GLY A 64 -3.47 7.20 11.71
CA GLY A 64 -3.57 5.81 12.14
C GLY A 64 -2.24 5.26 12.62
N LEU A 65 -1.14 5.55 11.92
CA LEU A 65 0.19 5.14 12.34
C LEU A 65 0.61 5.84 13.63
N SER A 66 0.36 7.15 13.74
CA SER A 66 0.72 7.93 14.93
C SER A 66 -0.08 7.50 16.17
N ASP A 67 -1.30 7.01 15.97
CA ASP A 67 -2.12 6.49 17.07
C ASP A 67 -1.67 5.10 17.53
N GLN A 68 -1.12 4.32 16.61
CA GLN A 68 -0.70 2.93 16.87
C GLN A 68 0.72 2.83 17.41
N TYR A 69 1.62 3.70 16.98
CA TYR A 69 3.04 3.67 17.34
C TYR A 69 3.49 5.00 17.91
N GLU A 70 4.50 4.99 18.80
CA GLU A 70 5.09 6.19 19.38
C GLU A 70 6.18 6.77 18.47
N ASP A 71 6.30 8.09 18.49
CA ASP A 71 7.41 8.81 17.84
C ASP A 71 7.61 8.48 16.37
N VAL A 72 6.51 8.40 15.62
CA VAL A 72 6.58 8.13 14.17
C VAL A 72 7.14 9.36 13.47
N GLU A 73 8.21 9.16 12.68
CA GLU A 73 8.77 10.20 11.83
C GLU A 73 8.28 10.03 10.41
N PHE A 74 7.85 11.12 9.79
CA PHE A 74 7.36 11.11 8.41
C PHE A 74 8.26 11.92 7.50
N GLN A 75 8.50 11.39 6.29
CA GLN A 75 9.14 12.12 5.20
C GLN A 75 8.14 12.21 4.05
N THR A 76 7.83 13.43 3.64
CA THR A 76 6.90 13.65 2.53
C THR A 76 7.56 13.21 1.22
N SER A 77 6.80 12.45 0.44
CA SER A 77 7.18 12.03 -0.90
C SER A 77 6.11 12.56 -1.85
N ALA A 78 6.50 13.43 -2.77
CA ALA A 78 5.61 14.00 -3.77
C ALA A 78 6.00 13.50 -5.15
N GLY A 79 5.02 13.39 -6.06
CA GLY A 79 5.26 12.98 -7.43
C GLY A 79 4.44 11.75 -7.80
N ARG A 80 4.84 11.10 -8.87
CA ARG A 80 4.14 9.93 -9.39
C ARG A 80 4.82 8.66 -8.92
N VAL A 81 4.01 7.65 -8.55
CA VAL A 81 4.52 6.31 -8.24
C VAL A 81 5.08 5.69 -9.53
N ASP A 82 4.43 5.99 -10.65
CA ASP A 82 4.91 5.71 -12.00
C ASP A 82 4.44 6.84 -12.92
N ASP A 83 4.59 6.68 -14.23
CA ASP A 83 4.19 7.70 -15.19
C ASP A 83 2.70 7.68 -15.54
N LEU A 84 1.92 6.74 -14.98
CA LEU A 84 0.53 6.53 -15.35
C LEU A 84 -0.45 7.41 -14.57
N PHE A 85 -0.24 7.55 -13.25
CA PHE A 85 -1.19 8.23 -12.37
C PHE A 85 -0.49 9.17 -11.41
N GLU A 86 -1.21 10.21 -11.01
CA GLU A 86 -0.74 11.10 -9.96
C GLU A 86 -0.87 10.43 -8.60
N SER A 87 0.10 10.69 -7.74
CA SER A 87 0.10 10.14 -6.40
C SER A 87 0.67 11.14 -5.41
N ILE A 88 0.26 10.98 -4.16
CA ILE A 88 0.88 11.64 -3.01
C ILE A 88 1.29 10.55 -2.04
N GLY A 89 2.35 10.79 -1.27
CA GLY A 89 2.82 9.76 -0.37
C GLY A 89 3.74 10.26 0.71
N VAL A 90 3.97 9.40 1.70
CA VAL A 90 4.94 9.62 2.76
C VAL A 90 5.65 8.31 3.05
N GLU A 91 6.87 8.42 3.57
CA GLU A 91 7.54 7.31 4.23
C GLU A 91 7.49 7.58 5.72
N ALA A 92 7.25 6.54 6.50
CA ALA A 92 7.17 6.61 7.95
C ALA A 92 8.21 5.69 8.57
N PHE A 93 8.82 6.15 9.65
CA PHE A 93 9.85 5.39 10.37
C PHE A 93 9.49 5.38 11.84
N PHE A 94 9.49 4.20 12.45
CA PHE A 94 9.16 4.05 13.86
C PHE A 94 9.75 2.74 14.40
N TYR A 95 9.80 2.63 15.73
CA TYR A 95 10.24 1.41 16.40
C TYR A 95 9.04 0.61 16.87
N CYS A 96 9.10 -0.69 16.65
CA CYS A 96 8.13 -1.65 17.14
C CYS A 96 8.91 -2.81 17.76
N LEU A 97 8.77 -3.04 19.06
CA LEU A 97 9.48 -4.09 19.79
C LEU A 97 11.00 -4.06 19.52
N ASP A 98 11.58 -2.87 19.61
CA ASP A 98 13.02 -2.61 19.38
C ASP A 98 13.50 -2.78 17.93
N PHE A 99 12.61 -3.06 16.99
CA PHE A 99 12.95 -3.10 15.57
C PHE A 99 12.55 -1.80 14.89
N LEU A 100 13.45 -1.28 14.06
CA LEU A 100 13.13 -0.15 13.22
C LEU A 100 12.27 -0.63 12.06
N VAL A 101 11.10 0.00 11.90
CA VAL A 101 10.13 -0.34 10.85
C VAL A 101 10.02 0.81 9.87
N THR A 102 9.98 0.48 8.60
CA THR A 102 9.70 1.43 7.52
C THR A 102 8.32 1.13 6.95
N ALA A 103 7.51 2.17 6.80
CA ALA A 103 6.21 2.08 6.13
C ALA A 103 6.17 3.12 5.01
N LYS A 104 5.69 2.71 3.85
CA LYS A 104 5.50 3.61 2.72
C LYS A 104 4.03 3.68 2.38
N LEU A 105 3.46 4.88 2.49
CA LEU A 105 2.05 5.16 2.21
C LEU A 105 1.95 5.93 0.91
N ASN A 106 1.18 5.43 -0.04
CA ASN A 106 0.88 6.12 -1.29
C ASN A 106 -0.61 6.17 -1.51
N VAL A 107 -1.11 7.33 -1.91
CA VAL A 107 -2.50 7.51 -2.34
C VAL A 107 -2.46 7.86 -3.82
N ILE A 108 -3.08 7.02 -4.63
CA ILE A 108 -3.02 7.10 -6.08
C ILE A 108 -4.41 7.35 -6.63
N SER A 109 -4.54 8.41 -7.43
CA SER A 109 -5.82 8.78 -8.04
C SER A 109 -5.92 8.21 -9.44
N THR A 110 -6.90 7.33 -9.65
CA THR A 110 -7.21 6.74 -10.96
C THR A 110 -8.58 7.24 -11.42
N PRO A 111 -8.97 7.05 -12.70
CA PRO A 111 -10.29 7.51 -13.17
C PRO A 111 -11.48 6.91 -12.40
N ARG A 112 -11.35 5.69 -11.89
CA ARG A 112 -12.47 4.99 -11.22
C ARG A 112 -12.34 4.92 -9.71
N HIS A 113 -11.13 5.01 -9.19
CA HIS A 113 -10.87 4.77 -7.77
C HIS A 113 -9.79 5.69 -7.24
N VAL A 114 -9.81 5.88 -5.93
CA VAL A 114 -8.64 6.36 -5.19
C VAL A 114 -8.09 5.18 -4.42
N LEU A 115 -6.82 4.88 -4.63
CA LEU A 115 -6.18 3.70 -4.05
C LEU A 115 -5.22 4.14 -2.95
N VAL A 116 -5.28 3.47 -1.80
CA VAL A 116 -4.31 3.67 -0.73
C VAL A 116 -3.47 2.40 -0.62
N ILE A 117 -2.17 2.53 -0.86
CA ILE A 117 -1.24 1.42 -0.79
C ILE A 117 -0.28 1.67 0.37
N CYS A 118 -0.18 0.68 1.25
CA CYS A 118 0.77 0.70 2.37
C CYS A 118 1.69 -0.50 2.27
N CYS A 119 2.99 -0.24 2.24
CA CYS A 119 4.02 -1.28 2.34
C CYS A 119 4.74 -1.07 3.67
N GLN A 120 4.80 -2.10 4.49
CA GLN A 120 5.43 -1.98 5.81
C GLN A 120 6.24 -3.24 6.11
N ALA A 121 7.46 -3.03 6.61
CA ALA A 121 8.31 -4.13 7.01
C ALA A 121 9.39 -3.60 7.95
N GLU A 122 10.00 -4.53 8.71
CA GLU A 122 11.23 -4.22 9.44
C GLU A 122 12.28 -3.72 8.42
N ASN A 123 13.14 -2.82 8.86
CA ASN A 123 14.02 -2.06 7.97
C ASN A 123 14.83 -2.92 6.99
N ARG A 124 15.38 -4.05 7.45
CA ARG A 124 16.17 -4.95 6.59
C ARG A 124 15.30 -5.64 5.56
N GLU A 125 14.14 -6.12 5.99
CA GLU A 125 13.19 -6.75 5.09
C GLU A 125 12.67 -5.74 4.07
N PHE A 126 12.37 -4.51 4.50
CA PHE A 126 11.90 -3.46 3.60
C PHE A 126 12.91 -3.21 2.49
N ASP A 127 14.20 -3.11 2.82
CA ASP A 127 15.25 -2.92 1.82
C ASP A 127 15.34 -4.10 0.84
N GLU A 128 15.23 -5.32 1.33
CA GLU A 128 15.25 -6.52 0.48
C GLU A 128 14.03 -6.64 -0.42
N LYS A 129 12.86 -6.24 0.07
CA LYS A 129 11.59 -6.41 -0.64
C LYS A 129 11.13 -5.15 -1.36
N ARG A 130 11.88 -4.06 -1.28
CA ARG A 130 11.51 -2.77 -1.88
C ARG A 130 11.10 -2.90 -3.34
N ASP A 131 11.90 -3.60 -4.13
CA ASP A 131 11.63 -3.80 -5.55
C ASP A 131 10.42 -4.70 -5.80
N VAL A 132 10.18 -5.67 -4.91
CA VAL A 132 9.01 -6.55 -5.00
C VAL A 132 7.74 -5.76 -4.70
N PHE A 133 7.74 -4.96 -3.64
CA PHE A 133 6.60 -4.08 -3.33
C PHE A 133 6.31 -3.13 -4.50
N ALA A 134 7.35 -2.53 -5.08
CA ALA A 134 7.19 -1.64 -6.22
C ALA A 134 6.64 -2.36 -7.45
N ALA A 135 7.09 -3.59 -7.69
CA ALA A 135 6.62 -4.40 -8.81
C ALA A 135 5.15 -4.78 -8.69
N ILE A 136 4.68 -5.10 -7.49
CA ILE A 136 3.27 -5.40 -7.24
C ILE A 136 2.42 -4.16 -7.56
N THR A 137 2.82 -3.00 -7.05
CA THR A 137 2.14 -1.73 -7.30
C THR A 137 2.12 -1.39 -8.80
N ALA A 138 3.26 -1.53 -9.48
CA ALA A 138 3.35 -1.28 -10.90
C ALA A 138 2.44 -2.20 -11.72
N SER A 139 2.38 -3.48 -11.35
CA SER A 139 1.49 -4.45 -11.98
C SER A 139 0.03 -4.04 -11.85
N LEU A 140 -0.39 -3.62 -10.65
CA LEU A 140 -1.73 -3.13 -10.38
C LEU A 140 -2.07 -1.93 -11.28
N LEU A 141 -1.22 -0.92 -11.30
CA LEU A 141 -1.48 0.32 -12.03
C LEU A 141 -1.49 0.10 -13.54
N LYS A 142 -0.64 -0.77 -14.04
CA LYS A 142 -0.60 -1.13 -15.45
C LYS A 142 -1.91 -1.78 -15.91
N ASN A 143 -2.53 -2.58 -15.06
CA ASN A 143 -3.78 -3.26 -15.38
C ASN A 143 -5.00 -2.33 -15.28
N ILE A 144 -4.90 -1.22 -14.56
CA ILE A 144 -5.95 -0.20 -14.48
C ILE A 144 -5.89 0.74 -15.70
N ALA A 145 -4.69 1.00 -16.20
CA ALA A 145 -4.47 1.94 -17.29
C ALA A 145 -5.10 1.50 -18.61
#